data_8d77618e60e9d2b73c4e0e6eca4f5060
#
_entry.id   8d77618e60e9d2b73c4e0e6eca4f5060
#
_cell.length_a   1.000
_cell.length_b   1.000
_cell.length_c   1.000
_cell.angle_alpha   90.00
_cell.angle_beta   90.00
_cell.angle_gamma   90.00
#
_symmetry.space_group_name_H-M   'P 1'
#
loop_
_entity.id
_entity.type
_entity.pdbx_description
1 polymer ?
#
loop_
_entity_poly.entity_id
_entity_poly.type
_entity_poly.pdbx_seq_one_letter_code
_entity_poly.pdbx_strand_id
1 'polypeptide(L)'
;MKPRPPGPSVNGVVCVDLGGTRLRVAVFRPDGTILQSNVIDTPRDEPAALVEAMRKALAQTAVRATAAVVGVPGPISYRDGTPLRLPNLPGWEDHVSAHRLSAELSLQVRIANDADLAALGEHRFGAGRGCSDMVYVTSSTGVGAGVIINGRLLHGRWSLAEAGHMIIDWRAGRTVEDLGSGTALERLTGEDGATAAAKARAGDATAIEAFREVAQAFATGVHNLVHCFMPERVVIGGGVSQAGDLLVEPIRRQLDQCNMGCPTAGKDVVLASGGDDVGLLGAYALWRDAIQASPSVRNPDAPRDAQNPHGLNA
;
A
#
# COMPACT_ATOMS: atom_id res chain seq x y z
N MET A 1 -9.20 -18.11 47.08
CA MET A 1 -8.20 -17.38 46.27
C MET A 1 -8.99 -16.36 45.47
N LYS A 2 -8.87 -15.05 45.73
CA LYS A 2 -9.54 -14.01 44.90
C LYS A 2 -8.86 -13.99 43.55
N PRO A 3 -9.61 -13.91 42.43
CA PRO A 3 -9.03 -13.77 41.13
C PRO A 3 -8.17 -12.52 41.09
N ARG A 4 -6.95 -12.66 40.57
CA ARG A 4 -6.03 -11.55 40.39
C ARG A 4 -6.71 -10.53 39.47
N PRO A 5 -6.70 -9.21 39.79
CA PRO A 5 -7.29 -8.22 38.90
C PRO A 5 -6.63 -8.33 37.54
N PRO A 6 -7.38 -8.19 36.45
CA PRO A 6 -6.80 -8.20 35.11
C PRO A 6 -5.73 -7.12 35.07
N GLY A 7 -4.53 -7.50 34.63
CA GLY A 7 -3.44 -6.55 34.39
C GLY A 7 -3.91 -5.45 33.41
N PRO A 8 -3.19 -4.32 33.33
CA PRO A 8 -3.60 -3.22 32.47
C PRO A 8 -3.88 -3.75 31.06
N SER A 9 -5.11 -3.51 30.58
CA SER A 9 -5.53 -3.91 29.25
C SER A 9 -4.63 -3.20 28.24
N VAL A 10 -3.76 -3.94 27.58
CA VAL A 10 -2.92 -3.41 26.52
C VAL A 10 -3.84 -3.01 25.37
N ASN A 11 -3.86 -1.73 25.05
CA ASN A 11 -4.62 -1.24 23.90
C ASN A 11 -3.98 -1.76 22.60
N GLY A 12 -4.78 -2.36 21.72
CA GLY A 12 -4.33 -2.84 20.42
C GLY A 12 -5.04 -2.15 19.27
N VAL A 13 -4.66 -2.49 18.06
CA VAL A 13 -5.30 -2.05 16.82
C VAL A 13 -5.64 -3.23 15.95
N VAL A 14 -6.81 -3.17 15.31
CA VAL A 14 -7.18 -4.09 14.22
C VAL A 14 -6.70 -3.50 12.92
N CYS A 15 -5.89 -4.24 12.19
CA CYS A 15 -5.43 -3.89 10.85
C CYS A 15 -6.08 -4.81 9.84
N VAL A 16 -6.58 -4.26 8.76
CA VAL A 16 -7.28 -4.97 7.71
C VAL A 16 -6.69 -4.59 6.36
N ASP A 17 -6.51 -5.59 5.52
CA ASP A 17 -6.18 -5.44 4.11
C ASP A 17 -7.29 -6.13 3.30
N LEU A 18 -8.19 -5.32 2.73
CA LEU A 18 -9.34 -5.76 1.96
C LEU A 18 -9.00 -5.75 0.47
N GLY A 19 -8.52 -6.88 -0.04
CA GLY A 19 -8.35 -7.07 -1.48
C GLY A 19 -9.60 -7.63 -2.16
N GLY A 20 -9.64 -7.55 -3.48
CA GLY A 20 -10.74 -8.14 -4.29
C GLY A 20 -10.80 -9.67 -4.24
N THR A 21 -9.74 -10.34 -3.82
CA THR A 21 -9.67 -11.81 -3.74
C THR A 21 -9.45 -12.31 -2.32
N ARG A 22 -8.66 -11.59 -1.53
CA ARG A 22 -8.32 -11.97 -0.15
C ARG A 22 -8.59 -10.84 0.81
N LEU A 23 -9.16 -11.19 1.95
CA LEU A 23 -9.33 -10.35 3.11
C LEU A 23 -8.37 -10.82 4.20
N ARG A 24 -7.46 -9.94 4.62
CA ARG A 24 -6.54 -10.17 5.73
C ARG A 24 -6.94 -9.32 6.91
N VAL A 25 -6.98 -9.91 8.09
CA VAL A 25 -7.30 -9.22 9.35
C VAL A 25 -6.27 -9.62 10.40
N ALA A 26 -5.60 -8.64 10.99
CA ALA A 26 -4.65 -8.88 12.08
C ALA A 26 -4.90 -7.94 13.26
N VAL A 27 -4.57 -8.40 14.46
CA VAL A 27 -4.59 -7.60 15.68
C VAL A 27 -3.16 -7.39 16.15
N PHE A 28 -2.77 -6.12 16.27
CA PHE A 28 -1.44 -5.72 16.72
C PHE A 28 -1.46 -5.14 18.13
N ARG A 29 -0.40 -5.40 18.86
CA ARG A 29 -0.02 -4.64 20.07
C ARG A 29 0.63 -3.30 19.69
N PRO A 30 0.72 -2.34 20.61
CA PRO A 30 1.41 -1.08 20.38
C PRO A 30 2.91 -1.21 20.05
N ASP A 31 3.52 -2.31 20.44
CA ASP A 31 4.93 -2.64 20.16
C ASP A 31 5.14 -3.27 18.76
N GLY A 32 4.06 -3.51 18.01
CA GLY A 32 4.10 -4.15 16.69
C GLY A 32 3.96 -5.67 16.71
N THR A 33 3.82 -6.29 17.85
CA THR A 33 3.60 -7.73 17.94
C THR A 33 2.22 -8.10 17.37
N ILE A 34 2.19 -9.01 16.41
CA ILE A 34 0.95 -9.58 15.88
C ILE A 34 0.45 -10.63 16.88
N LEU A 35 -0.76 -10.45 17.38
CA LEU A 35 -1.42 -11.35 18.31
C LEU A 35 -2.28 -12.39 17.61
N GLN A 36 -2.88 -11.99 16.52
CA GLN A 36 -3.77 -12.79 15.70
C GLN A 36 -3.68 -12.31 14.26
N SER A 37 -3.66 -13.24 13.32
CA SER A 37 -3.76 -12.98 11.89
C SER A 37 -4.65 -14.03 11.25
N ASN A 38 -5.56 -13.61 10.41
CA ASN A 38 -6.47 -14.44 9.64
C ASN A 38 -6.46 -13.98 8.19
N VAL A 39 -6.45 -14.94 7.28
CA VAL A 39 -6.61 -14.73 5.85
C VAL A 39 -7.79 -15.55 5.39
N ILE A 40 -8.74 -14.94 4.70
CA ILE A 40 -9.89 -15.60 4.08
C ILE A 40 -10.05 -15.11 2.65
N ASP A 41 -10.74 -15.88 1.83
CA ASP A 41 -11.18 -15.39 0.53
C ASP A 41 -12.20 -14.27 0.74
N THR A 42 -12.11 -13.20 -0.06
CA THR A 42 -13.03 -12.08 0.07
C THR A 42 -14.44 -12.51 -0.34
N PRO A 43 -15.42 -12.47 0.57
CA PRO A 43 -16.81 -12.86 0.26
C PRO A 43 -17.50 -11.69 -0.48
N ARG A 44 -17.29 -11.60 -1.77
CA ARG A 44 -17.64 -10.44 -2.61
C ARG A 44 -19.11 -10.01 -2.53
N ASP A 45 -20.00 -10.95 -2.29
CA ASP A 45 -21.45 -10.72 -2.22
C ASP A 45 -21.94 -10.46 -0.79
N GLU A 46 -21.06 -10.50 0.20
CA GLU A 46 -21.38 -10.38 1.62
C GLU A 46 -20.55 -9.31 2.34
N PRO A 47 -20.83 -8.02 2.13
CA PRO A 47 -20.07 -6.93 2.79
C PRO A 47 -20.04 -7.01 4.32
N ALA A 48 -21.09 -7.56 4.93
CA ALA A 48 -21.14 -7.74 6.39
C ALA A 48 -20.07 -8.69 6.94
N ALA A 49 -19.52 -9.58 6.11
CA ALA A 49 -18.46 -10.50 6.49
C ALA A 49 -17.17 -9.78 6.90
N LEU A 50 -16.92 -8.55 6.43
CA LEU A 50 -15.80 -7.73 6.89
C LEU A 50 -15.88 -7.48 8.41
N VAL A 51 -17.02 -6.99 8.87
CA VAL A 51 -17.25 -6.70 10.30
C VAL A 51 -17.16 -7.96 11.14
N GLU A 52 -17.72 -9.07 10.63
CA GLU A 52 -17.65 -10.36 11.32
C GLU A 52 -16.22 -10.88 11.43
N ALA A 53 -15.42 -10.77 10.37
CA ALA A 53 -14.00 -11.14 10.39
C ALA A 53 -13.21 -10.33 11.42
N MET A 54 -13.47 -9.02 11.51
CA MET A 54 -12.85 -8.14 12.50
C MET A 54 -13.27 -8.49 13.93
N ARG A 55 -14.56 -8.75 14.18
CA ARG A 55 -15.09 -9.19 15.49
C ARG A 55 -14.48 -10.53 15.91
N LYS A 56 -14.39 -11.48 14.99
CA LYS A 56 -13.78 -12.78 15.24
C LYS A 56 -12.31 -12.65 15.61
N ALA A 57 -11.55 -11.84 14.88
CA ALA A 57 -10.14 -11.60 15.21
C ALA A 57 -9.97 -10.98 16.61
N LEU A 58 -10.82 -10.03 16.97
CA LEU A 58 -10.83 -9.42 18.31
C LEU A 58 -11.18 -10.41 19.41
N ALA A 59 -12.19 -11.24 19.19
CA ALA A 59 -12.63 -12.24 20.19
C ALA A 59 -11.56 -13.30 20.49
N GLN A 60 -10.61 -13.51 19.58
CA GLN A 60 -9.50 -14.46 19.73
C GLN A 60 -8.30 -13.87 20.48
N THR A 61 -8.36 -12.61 20.89
CA THR A 61 -7.29 -11.94 21.61
C THR A 61 -7.74 -11.46 22.97
N ALA A 62 -6.81 -11.39 23.93
CA ALA A 62 -7.06 -10.79 25.24
C ALA A 62 -6.81 -9.27 25.28
N VAL A 63 -6.69 -8.65 24.11
CA VAL A 63 -6.39 -7.22 23.95
C VAL A 63 -7.67 -6.44 23.74
N ARG A 64 -7.78 -5.28 24.40
CA ARG A 64 -8.81 -4.31 24.08
C ARG A 64 -8.36 -3.45 22.90
N ALA A 65 -8.90 -3.69 21.73
CA ALA A 65 -8.69 -2.77 20.62
C ALA A 65 -9.47 -1.47 20.87
N THR A 66 -8.85 -0.34 20.52
CA THR A 66 -9.46 0.99 20.59
C THR A 66 -9.63 1.60 19.20
N ALA A 67 -8.94 1.04 18.22
CA ALA A 67 -8.94 1.54 16.85
C ALA A 67 -8.85 0.40 15.85
N ALA A 68 -9.23 0.71 14.60
CA ALA A 68 -8.98 -0.11 13.44
C ALA A 68 -8.47 0.74 12.27
N VAL A 69 -7.65 0.14 11.42
CA VAL A 69 -7.24 0.70 10.12
C VAL A 69 -7.58 -0.31 9.04
N VAL A 70 -8.35 0.10 8.05
CA VAL A 70 -8.83 -0.75 6.97
C VAL A 70 -8.28 -0.24 5.65
N GLY A 71 -7.41 -1.03 5.04
CA GLY A 71 -6.93 -0.83 3.68
C GLY A 71 -7.95 -1.33 2.68
N VAL A 72 -8.27 -0.53 1.66
CA VAL A 72 -9.21 -0.88 0.62
C VAL A 72 -8.69 -0.47 -0.75
N PRO A 73 -9.05 -1.17 -1.83
CA PRO A 73 -8.65 -0.77 -3.18
C PRO A 73 -9.40 0.47 -3.66
N GLY A 74 -8.77 1.24 -4.54
CA GLY A 74 -9.35 2.40 -5.21
C GLY A 74 -9.30 3.72 -4.42
N PRO A 75 -9.81 4.80 -5.01
CA PRO A 75 -9.66 6.14 -4.48
C PRO A 75 -10.51 6.38 -3.23
N ILE A 76 -9.89 6.97 -2.21
CA ILE A 76 -10.46 7.23 -0.89
C ILE A 76 -10.39 8.70 -0.56
N SER A 77 -11.46 9.25 0.02
CA SER A 77 -11.43 10.54 0.68
C SER A 77 -10.75 10.42 2.05
N TYR A 78 -9.56 10.96 2.18
CA TYR A 78 -8.86 11.01 3.47
C TYR A 78 -9.47 12.00 4.46
N ARG A 79 -10.37 12.87 3.99
CA ARG A 79 -11.07 13.84 4.85
C ARG A 79 -12.13 13.18 5.72
N ASP A 80 -12.90 12.27 5.15
CA ASP A 80 -14.06 11.65 5.80
C ASP A 80 -13.98 10.11 5.86
N GLY A 81 -12.92 9.51 5.32
CA GLY A 81 -12.72 8.07 5.34
C GLY A 81 -13.77 7.31 4.53
N THR A 82 -14.12 7.84 3.35
CA THR A 82 -15.12 7.23 2.47
C THR A 82 -14.49 6.83 1.15
N PRO A 83 -14.62 5.57 0.70
CA PRO A 83 -14.21 5.18 -0.63
C PRO A 83 -15.13 5.83 -1.68
N LEU A 84 -14.54 6.30 -2.78
CA LEU A 84 -15.32 6.77 -3.94
C LEU A 84 -15.86 5.62 -4.76
N ARG A 85 -15.03 4.61 -4.91
CA ARG A 85 -15.28 3.42 -5.69
C ARG A 85 -14.39 2.29 -5.19
N LEU A 86 -14.93 1.08 -5.18
CA LEU A 86 -14.20 -0.15 -4.88
C LEU A 86 -14.20 -1.04 -6.13
N PRO A 87 -13.20 -0.91 -7.03
CA PRO A 87 -13.26 -1.50 -8.39
C PRO A 87 -13.55 -3.00 -8.41
N ASN A 88 -13.03 -3.73 -7.43
CA ASN A 88 -13.15 -5.19 -7.32
C ASN A 88 -14.27 -5.66 -6.38
N LEU A 89 -15.00 -4.72 -5.77
CA LEU A 89 -16.03 -4.98 -4.76
C LEU A 89 -17.24 -4.06 -4.96
N PRO A 90 -17.92 -4.14 -6.11
CA PRO A 90 -19.06 -3.29 -6.41
C PRO A 90 -20.17 -3.47 -5.36
N GLY A 91 -20.76 -2.37 -4.91
CA GLY A 91 -21.79 -2.36 -3.87
C GLY A 91 -21.26 -2.41 -2.43
N TRP A 92 -19.95 -2.43 -2.23
CA TRP A 92 -19.34 -2.36 -0.89
C TRP A 92 -19.15 -0.93 -0.40
N GLU A 93 -19.24 0.07 -1.26
CA GLU A 93 -18.94 1.48 -0.96
C GLU A 93 -19.75 1.98 0.24
N ASP A 94 -21.03 1.63 0.29
CA ASP A 94 -21.91 2.03 1.39
C ASP A 94 -21.65 1.24 2.70
N HIS A 95 -20.91 0.14 2.62
CA HIS A 95 -20.61 -0.73 3.76
C HIS A 95 -19.24 -0.45 4.36
N VAL A 96 -18.31 0.13 3.61
CA VAL A 96 -16.91 0.32 3.98
C VAL A 96 -16.60 1.81 4.08
N SER A 97 -17.14 2.47 5.09
CA SER A 97 -16.76 3.84 5.45
C SER A 97 -16.29 3.91 6.90
N ALA A 98 -15.44 4.89 7.21
CA ALA A 98 -14.94 5.08 8.57
C ALA A 98 -16.08 5.26 9.57
N HIS A 99 -17.09 6.06 9.22
CA HIS A 99 -18.24 6.32 10.07
C HIS A 99 -19.04 5.05 10.36
N ARG A 100 -19.39 4.29 9.31
CA ARG A 100 -20.20 3.08 9.45
C ARG A 100 -19.47 2.00 10.25
N LEU A 101 -18.23 1.70 9.89
CA LEU A 101 -17.44 0.69 10.60
C LEU A 101 -17.17 1.10 12.05
N SER A 102 -16.99 2.40 12.34
CA SER A 102 -16.86 2.88 13.71
C SER A 102 -18.11 2.64 14.53
N ALA A 103 -19.29 2.88 13.96
CA ALA A 103 -20.56 2.64 14.63
C ALA A 103 -20.80 1.14 14.91
N GLU A 104 -20.53 0.28 13.91
CA GLU A 104 -20.77 -1.16 14.02
C GLU A 104 -19.78 -1.86 14.96
N LEU A 105 -18.54 -1.40 15.03
CA LEU A 105 -17.48 -2.02 15.83
C LEU A 105 -17.26 -1.34 17.20
N SER A 106 -17.80 -0.14 17.40
CA SER A 106 -17.50 0.72 18.57
C SER A 106 -15.99 0.99 18.70
N LEU A 107 -15.31 1.16 17.56
CA LEU A 107 -13.89 1.47 17.45
C LEU A 107 -13.68 2.77 16.69
N GLN A 108 -12.55 3.43 16.91
CA GLN A 108 -12.10 4.50 16.03
C GLN A 108 -11.54 3.90 14.73
N VAL A 109 -12.28 3.99 13.63
CA VAL A 109 -11.88 3.40 12.35
C VAL A 109 -11.29 4.45 11.43
N ARG A 110 -10.19 4.10 10.75
CA ARG A 110 -9.61 4.82 9.62
C ARG A 110 -9.64 3.94 8.39
N ILE A 111 -9.96 4.53 7.25
CA ILE A 111 -9.87 3.88 5.94
C ILE A 111 -8.67 4.48 5.21
N ALA A 112 -7.91 3.64 4.51
CA ALA A 112 -6.79 4.06 3.68
C ALA A 112 -6.75 3.25 2.38
N ASN A 113 -6.13 3.78 1.34
CA ASN A 113 -5.89 3.04 0.11
C ASN A 113 -4.85 1.91 0.36
N ASP A 114 -5.04 0.76 -0.26
CA ASP A 114 -4.19 -0.43 -0.09
C ASP A 114 -2.74 -0.21 -0.55
N ALA A 115 -2.53 0.47 -1.69
CA ALA A 115 -1.19 0.80 -2.18
C ALA A 115 -0.49 1.85 -1.30
N ASP A 116 -1.24 2.81 -0.74
CA ASP A 116 -0.74 3.77 0.24
C ASP A 116 -0.26 3.06 1.53
N LEU A 117 -1.03 2.09 2.00
CA LEU A 117 -0.62 1.27 3.15
C LEU A 117 0.60 0.41 2.82
N ALA A 118 0.64 -0.22 1.65
CA ALA A 118 1.80 -0.98 1.22
C ALA A 118 3.06 -0.09 1.15
N ALA A 119 2.94 1.13 0.62
CA ALA A 119 4.02 2.11 0.60
C ALA A 119 4.51 2.45 2.02
N LEU A 120 3.58 2.69 2.95
CA LEU A 120 3.92 2.97 4.33
C LEU A 120 4.56 1.77 5.04
N GLY A 121 4.06 0.56 4.75
CA GLY A 121 4.63 -0.70 5.25
C GLY A 121 6.07 -0.91 4.77
N GLU A 122 6.33 -0.76 3.48
CA GLU A 122 7.68 -0.84 2.91
C GLU A 122 8.61 0.25 3.48
N HIS A 123 8.11 1.46 3.64
CA HIS A 123 8.88 2.56 4.19
C HIS A 123 9.29 2.33 5.66
N ARG A 124 8.40 1.80 6.49
CA ARG A 124 8.66 1.61 7.92
C ARG A 124 9.37 0.29 8.24
N PHE A 125 9.09 -0.77 7.49
CA PHE A 125 9.49 -2.14 7.84
C PHE A 125 10.20 -2.89 6.72
N GLY A 126 10.06 -2.47 5.46
CA GLY A 126 10.55 -3.15 4.28
C GLY A 126 11.72 -2.46 3.57
N ALA A 127 11.72 -2.56 2.25
CA ALA A 127 12.79 -2.10 1.36
C ALA A 127 12.97 -0.57 1.32
N GLY A 128 11.96 0.19 1.76
CA GLY A 128 12.01 1.65 1.86
C GLY A 128 12.64 2.20 3.14
N ARG A 129 13.10 1.35 4.06
CA ARG A 129 13.68 1.80 5.34
C ARG A 129 14.89 2.70 5.12
N GLY A 130 14.91 3.81 5.87
CA GLY A 130 16.02 4.76 5.85
C GLY A 130 15.93 5.85 4.77
N CYS A 131 14.94 5.76 3.86
CA CYS A 131 14.65 6.84 2.91
C CYS A 131 13.76 7.90 3.55
N SER A 132 13.93 9.16 3.18
CA SER A 132 12.98 10.23 3.45
C SER A 132 11.88 10.26 2.39
N ASP A 133 12.27 10.09 1.13
CA ASP A 133 11.40 10.20 -0.03
C ASP A 133 11.41 8.89 -0.82
N MET A 134 10.25 8.29 -1.02
CA MET A 134 10.11 6.99 -1.67
C MET A 134 8.83 6.92 -2.49
N VAL A 135 8.91 6.26 -3.63
CA VAL A 135 7.73 5.82 -4.38
C VAL A 135 7.63 4.30 -4.33
N TYR A 136 6.48 3.81 -3.89
CA TYR A 136 6.10 2.40 -4.02
C TYR A 136 5.19 2.25 -5.22
N VAL A 137 5.46 1.26 -6.08
CA VAL A 137 4.59 0.93 -7.21
C VAL A 137 4.33 -0.56 -7.21
N THR A 138 3.07 -0.94 -7.33
CA THR A 138 2.67 -2.34 -7.37
C THR A 138 2.09 -2.68 -8.74
N SER A 139 2.50 -3.83 -9.30
CA SER A 139 1.86 -4.47 -10.44
C SER A 139 1.32 -5.82 -10.00
N SER A 140 0.01 -5.94 -10.02
CA SER A 140 -0.75 -7.16 -9.73
C SER A 140 -1.89 -7.29 -10.73
N THR A 141 -3.12 -7.57 -10.35
CA THR A 141 -4.29 -7.48 -11.24
C THR A 141 -4.36 -6.11 -11.92
N GLY A 142 -4.13 -5.04 -11.14
CA GLY A 142 -3.98 -3.66 -11.62
C GLY A 142 -2.61 -3.09 -11.29
N VAL A 143 -2.49 -1.77 -11.42
CA VAL A 143 -1.32 -0.98 -11.06
C VAL A 143 -1.70 0.09 -10.05
N GLY A 144 -1.09 0.04 -8.87
CA GLY A 144 -1.24 1.06 -7.83
C GLY A 144 0.09 1.68 -7.45
N ALA A 145 0.05 2.80 -6.74
CA ALA A 145 1.25 3.40 -6.16
C ALA A 145 0.93 4.10 -4.83
N GLY A 146 1.97 4.33 -4.05
CA GLY A 146 1.93 5.18 -2.86
C GLY A 146 3.23 5.98 -2.78
N VAL A 147 3.12 7.22 -2.32
CA VAL A 147 4.23 8.18 -2.31
C VAL A 147 4.53 8.61 -0.87
N ILE A 148 5.77 8.52 -0.49
CA ILE A 148 6.29 9.01 0.79
C ILE A 148 7.17 10.22 0.51
N ILE A 149 6.89 11.35 1.16
CA ILE A 149 7.70 12.57 1.09
C ILE A 149 7.96 13.06 2.53
N ASN A 150 9.22 13.37 2.83
CA ASN A 150 9.66 13.76 4.16
C ASN A 150 9.24 12.74 5.24
N GLY A 151 9.32 11.46 4.91
CA GLY A 151 8.97 10.35 5.80
C GLY A 151 7.47 10.21 6.08
N ARG A 152 6.60 10.86 5.30
CA ARG A 152 5.14 10.84 5.47
C ARG A 152 4.43 10.45 4.20
N LEU A 153 3.35 9.71 4.34
CA LEU A 153 2.46 9.41 3.21
C LEU A 153 1.92 10.71 2.62
N LEU A 154 2.13 10.87 1.32
CA LEU A 154 1.63 12.01 0.57
C LEU A 154 0.22 11.69 0.07
N HIS A 155 -0.73 12.52 0.44
CA HIS A 155 -2.10 12.46 -0.06
C HIS A 155 -2.68 13.86 -0.21
N GLY A 156 -3.63 14.02 -1.12
CA GLY A 156 -4.43 15.22 -1.25
C GLY A 156 -5.74 15.10 -0.46
N ARG A 157 -6.81 15.63 -1.03
CA ARG A 157 -8.18 15.38 -0.54
C ARG A 157 -8.54 13.90 -0.69
N TRP A 158 -8.06 13.29 -1.76
CA TRP A 158 -8.20 11.88 -2.11
C TRP A 158 -6.84 11.19 -2.03
N SER A 159 -6.84 9.85 -2.04
CA SER A 159 -5.61 9.09 -2.26
C SER A 159 -4.91 9.59 -3.52
N LEU A 160 -3.59 9.67 -3.48
CA LEU A 160 -2.75 10.09 -4.58
C LEU A 160 -2.17 8.88 -5.30
N ALA A 161 -1.41 9.20 -6.35
CA ALA A 161 -0.62 8.22 -7.08
C ALA A 161 -1.44 7.06 -7.67
N GLU A 162 -2.64 7.38 -8.18
CA GLU A 162 -3.40 6.50 -9.08
C GLU A 162 -2.62 6.27 -10.38
N ALA A 163 -1.39 5.74 -10.22
CA ALA A 163 -0.40 5.60 -11.28
C ALA A 163 -0.89 4.71 -12.42
N GLY A 164 -1.73 3.72 -12.09
CA GLY A 164 -2.33 2.85 -13.07
C GLY A 164 -3.16 3.59 -14.12
N HIS A 165 -3.76 4.70 -13.75
CA HIS A 165 -4.63 5.48 -14.64
C HIS A 165 -3.90 6.57 -15.43
N MET A 166 -2.58 6.72 -15.29
CA MET A 166 -1.82 7.60 -16.18
C MET A 166 -1.85 7.09 -17.61
N ILE A 167 -2.27 7.95 -18.54
CA ILE A 167 -2.27 7.64 -19.98
C ILE A 167 -0.82 7.68 -20.49
N ILE A 168 -0.34 6.57 -21.05
CA ILE A 168 0.99 6.44 -21.66
C ILE A 168 0.95 6.22 -23.18
N ASP A 169 -0.19 5.83 -23.69
CA ASP A 169 -0.48 5.88 -25.15
C ASP A 169 -1.61 6.89 -25.39
N TRP A 170 -1.24 8.12 -25.66
CA TRP A 170 -2.19 9.22 -25.85
C TRP A 170 -3.06 9.05 -27.11
N ARG A 171 -2.61 8.28 -28.11
CA ARG A 171 -3.38 8.04 -29.35
C ARG A 171 -4.54 7.09 -29.11
N ALA A 172 -4.31 6.03 -28.36
CA ALA A 172 -5.32 5.03 -28.05
C ALA A 172 -6.00 5.25 -26.69
N GLY A 173 -5.53 6.24 -25.89
CA GLY A 173 -6.01 6.52 -24.55
C GLY A 173 -5.66 5.42 -23.54
N ARG A 174 -4.63 4.59 -23.83
CA ARG A 174 -4.28 3.46 -22.98
C ARG A 174 -3.43 3.89 -21.79
N THR A 175 -3.75 3.33 -20.65
CA THR A 175 -3.12 3.64 -19.36
C THR A 175 -1.95 2.71 -19.04
N VAL A 176 -1.22 3.04 -17.97
CA VAL A 176 -0.18 2.15 -17.42
C VAL A 176 -0.79 0.80 -17.02
N GLU A 177 -1.99 0.79 -16.43
CA GLU A 177 -2.66 -0.43 -16.01
C GLU A 177 -3.09 -1.29 -17.22
N ASP A 178 -3.65 -0.67 -18.27
CA ASP A 178 -4.05 -1.37 -19.49
C ASP A 178 -2.89 -2.13 -20.14
N LEU A 179 -1.66 -1.65 -19.95
CA LEU A 179 -0.49 -2.15 -20.64
C LEU A 179 0.55 -2.81 -19.73
N GLY A 180 0.64 -2.40 -18.45
CA GLY A 180 1.71 -2.76 -17.53
C GLY A 180 1.25 -3.60 -16.32
N SER A 181 0.00 -4.08 -16.29
CA SER A 181 -0.53 -4.89 -15.20
C SER A 181 -0.38 -6.39 -15.43
N GLY A 182 -0.65 -7.17 -14.37
CA GLY A 182 -0.77 -8.63 -14.48
C GLY A 182 -1.90 -9.06 -15.41
N THR A 183 -3.02 -8.32 -15.41
CA THR A 183 -4.11 -8.55 -16.37
C THR A 183 -3.67 -8.31 -17.82
N ALA A 184 -2.80 -7.33 -18.05
CA ALA A 184 -2.21 -7.12 -19.37
C ALA A 184 -1.32 -8.31 -19.79
N LEU A 185 -0.52 -8.82 -18.87
CA LEU A 185 0.32 -9.99 -19.08
C LEU A 185 -0.52 -11.24 -19.40
N GLU A 186 -1.57 -11.48 -18.63
CA GLU A 186 -2.49 -12.61 -18.84
C GLU A 186 -3.18 -12.51 -20.21
N ARG A 187 -3.60 -11.32 -20.61
CA ARG A 187 -4.19 -11.09 -21.95
C ARG A 187 -3.21 -11.42 -23.09
N LEU A 188 -1.92 -11.13 -22.91
CA LEU A 188 -0.90 -11.38 -23.95
C LEU A 188 -0.46 -12.84 -24.01
N THR A 189 -0.46 -13.54 -22.89
CA THR A 189 0.07 -14.91 -22.78
C THR A 189 -1.01 -16.00 -22.70
N GLY A 190 -2.24 -15.63 -22.26
CA GLY A 190 -3.27 -16.59 -21.89
C GLY A 190 -2.99 -17.33 -20.58
N GLU A 191 -1.98 -16.90 -19.80
CA GLU A 191 -1.48 -17.57 -18.63
C GLU A 191 -1.42 -16.61 -17.42
N ASP A 192 -1.52 -17.14 -16.20
CA ASP A 192 -1.23 -16.36 -15.01
C ASP A 192 0.24 -15.91 -14.96
N GLY A 193 0.52 -14.88 -14.15
CA GLY A 193 1.85 -14.27 -14.09
C GLY A 193 2.97 -15.23 -13.69
N ALA A 194 2.69 -16.20 -12.82
CA ALA A 194 3.70 -17.17 -12.37
C ALA A 194 4.04 -18.18 -13.48
N THR A 195 3.02 -18.67 -14.17
CA THR A 195 3.17 -19.57 -15.32
C THR A 195 3.88 -18.86 -16.47
N ALA A 196 3.48 -17.63 -16.80
CA ALA A 196 4.13 -16.83 -17.81
C ALA A 196 5.62 -16.59 -17.49
N ALA A 197 5.95 -16.28 -16.23
CA ALA A 197 7.33 -16.07 -15.78
C ALA A 197 8.16 -17.35 -15.89
N ALA A 198 7.59 -18.52 -15.55
CA ALA A 198 8.27 -19.81 -15.72
C ALA A 198 8.56 -20.10 -17.19
N LYS A 199 7.59 -19.87 -18.09
CA LYS A 199 7.76 -20.03 -19.53
C LYS A 199 8.82 -19.10 -20.10
N ALA A 200 8.82 -17.83 -19.70
CA ALA A 200 9.83 -16.85 -20.15
C ALA A 200 11.24 -17.28 -19.73
N ARG A 201 11.41 -17.75 -18.49
CA ARG A 201 12.71 -18.29 -18.01
C ARG A 201 13.13 -19.55 -18.75
N ALA A 202 12.19 -20.34 -19.23
CA ALA A 202 12.45 -21.51 -20.07
C ALA A 202 12.75 -21.18 -21.53
N GLY A 203 12.71 -19.88 -21.91
CA GLY A 203 13.03 -19.44 -23.26
C GLY A 203 11.84 -19.36 -24.24
N ASP A 204 10.61 -19.43 -23.72
CA ASP A 204 9.41 -19.24 -24.55
C ASP A 204 9.35 -17.81 -25.11
N ALA A 205 9.41 -17.69 -26.44
CA ALA A 205 9.49 -16.40 -27.11
C ALA A 205 8.24 -15.52 -26.90
N THR A 206 7.06 -16.12 -26.82
CA THR A 206 5.81 -15.41 -26.61
C THR A 206 5.77 -14.81 -25.19
N ALA A 207 6.15 -15.60 -24.19
CA ALA A 207 6.19 -15.13 -22.81
C ALA A 207 7.27 -14.05 -22.61
N ILE A 208 8.44 -14.19 -23.22
CA ILE A 208 9.51 -13.18 -23.17
C ILE A 208 9.03 -11.85 -23.79
N GLU A 209 8.38 -11.89 -24.94
CA GLU A 209 7.88 -10.70 -25.62
C GLU A 209 6.76 -10.03 -24.79
N ALA A 210 5.85 -10.82 -24.22
CA ALA A 210 4.79 -10.30 -23.36
C ALA A 210 5.36 -9.59 -22.13
N PHE A 211 6.38 -10.19 -21.46
CA PHE A 211 7.07 -9.50 -20.36
C PHE A 211 7.78 -8.24 -20.82
N ARG A 212 8.38 -8.23 -21.99
CA ARG A 212 9.03 -7.03 -22.55
C ARG A 212 8.04 -5.88 -22.74
N GLU A 213 6.85 -6.16 -23.29
CA GLU A 213 5.81 -5.15 -23.49
C GLU A 213 5.26 -4.63 -22.16
N VAL A 214 4.88 -5.52 -21.27
CA VAL A 214 4.32 -5.17 -19.95
C VAL A 214 5.34 -4.38 -19.11
N ALA A 215 6.59 -4.84 -19.06
CA ALA A 215 7.63 -4.18 -18.31
C ALA A 215 7.98 -2.80 -18.88
N GLN A 216 7.95 -2.61 -20.20
CA GLN A 216 8.19 -1.31 -20.83
C GLN A 216 7.09 -0.30 -20.50
N ALA A 217 5.82 -0.72 -20.53
CA ALA A 217 4.68 0.12 -20.16
C ALA A 217 4.74 0.50 -18.67
N PHE A 218 5.02 -0.48 -17.81
CA PHE A 218 5.16 -0.26 -16.37
C PHE A 218 6.35 0.67 -16.06
N ALA A 219 7.49 0.46 -16.73
CA ALA A 219 8.66 1.32 -16.61
C ALA A 219 8.38 2.78 -17.01
N THR A 220 7.51 3.01 -18.00
CA THR A 220 7.08 4.36 -18.38
C THR A 220 6.29 5.02 -17.24
N GLY A 221 5.40 4.29 -16.57
CA GLY A 221 4.68 4.77 -15.40
C GLY A 221 5.63 5.12 -14.25
N VAL A 222 6.58 4.24 -13.95
CA VAL A 222 7.60 4.47 -12.91
C VAL A 222 8.47 5.69 -13.25
N HIS A 223 8.89 5.82 -14.50
CA HIS A 223 9.66 6.97 -14.97
C HIS A 223 8.92 8.30 -14.72
N ASN A 224 7.63 8.34 -15.06
CA ASN A 224 6.81 9.53 -14.81
C ASN A 224 6.72 9.87 -13.33
N LEU A 225 6.52 8.88 -12.47
CA LEU A 225 6.49 9.09 -11.01
C LEU A 225 7.85 9.59 -10.47
N VAL A 226 8.95 9.04 -10.95
CA VAL A 226 10.30 9.49 -10.57
C VAL A 226 10.49 10.95 -10.91
N HIS A 227 10.08 11.40 -12.10
CA HIS A 227 10.22 12.81 -12.50
C HIS A 227 9.22 13.75 -11.82
N CYS A 228 8.08 13.23 -11.34
CA CYS A 228 7.12 14.02 -10.56
C CYS A 228 7.54 14.23 -9.11
N PHE A 229 8.14 13.21 -8.48
CA PHE A 229 8.37 13.19 -7.04
C PHE A 229 9.85 13.18 -6.63
N MET A 230 10.78 12.94 -7.57
CA MET A 230 12.23 12.88 -7.32
C MET A 230 12.60 12.05 -6.07
N PRO A 231 12.14 10.80 -5.95
CA PRO A 231 12.33 10.00 -4.74
C PRO A 231 13.79 9.54 -4.61
N GLU A 232 14.24 9.24 -3.40
CA GLU A 232 15.54 8.57 -3.15
C GLU A 232 15.50 7.10 -3.60
N ARG A 233 14.31 6.47 -3.57
CA ARG A 233 14.12 5.05 -3.88
C ARG A 233 12.78 4.77 -4.51
N VAL A 234 12.78 3.82 -5.45
CA VAL A 234 11.57 3.21 -5.99
C VAL A 234 11.50 1.77 -5.50
N VAL A 235 10.38 1.42 -4.88
CA VAL A 235 10.12 0.05 -4.39
C VAL A 235 9.03 -0.58 -5.25
N ILE A 236 9.34 -1.72 -5.87
CA ILE A 236 8.45 -2.42 -6.79
C ILE A 236 7.86 -3.64 -6.09
N GLY A 237 6.53 -3.67 -5.99
CA GLY A 237 5.75 -4.77 -5.38
C GLY A 237 4.71 -5.37 -6.32
N GLY A 238 3.82 -6.18 -5.73
CA GLY A 238 2.75 -6.88 -6.43
C GLY A 238 3.17 -8.21 -7.03
N GLY A 239 2.17 -8.99 -7.47
CA GLY A 239 2.39 -10.35 -7.97
C GLY A 239 3.33 -10.44 -9.17
N VAL A 240 3.27 -9.46 -10.09
CA VAL A 240 4.14 -9.43 -11.28
C VAL A 240 5.61 -9.20 -10.89
N SER A 241 5.89 -8.53 -9.77
CA SER A 241 7.26 -8.31 -9.30
C SER A 241 8.01 -9.60 -8.95
N GLN A 242 7.29 -10.70 -8.69
CA GLN A 242 7.87 -12.03 -8.47
C GLN A 242 8.58 -12.57 -9.73
N ALA A 243 8.33 -11.98 -10.89
CA ALA A 243 9.10 -12.25 -12.11
C ALA A 243 10.57 -11.76 -12.00
N GLY A 244 10.88 -10.92 -11.01
CA GLY A 244 12.24 -10.44 -10.74
C GLY A 244 12.77 -9.59 -11.90
N ASP A 245 13.93 -9.97 -12.42
CA ASP A 245 14.64 -9.20 -13.44
C ASP A 245 13.83 -9.03 -14.75
N LEU A 246 12.89 -9.93 -15.05
CA LEU A 246 12.00 -9.76 -16.22
C LEU A 246 11.20 -8.45 -16.14
N LEU A 247 10.83 -8.00 -14.93
CA LEU A 247 10.13 -6.73 -14.72
C LEU A 247 11.10 -5.60 -14.35
N VAL A 248 12.06 -5.85 -13.47
CA VAL A 248 12.86 -4.80 -12.82
C VAL A 248 13.95 -4.24 -13.73
N GLU A 249 14.60 -5.08 -14.53
CA GLU A 249 15.70 -4.64 -15.41
C GLU A 249 15.26 -3.65 -16.53
N PRO A 250 14.09 -3.80 -17.18
CA PRO A 250 13.57 -2.79 -18.08
C PRO A 250 13.36 -1.43 -17.38
N ILE A 251 12.87 -1.42 -16.13
CA ILE A 251 12.68 -0.19 -15.35
C ILE A 251 14.02 0.48 -15.08
N ARG A 252 14.99 -0.28 -14.59
CA ARG A 252 16.35 0.22 -14.30
C ARG A 252 16.99 0.85 -15.54
N ARG A 253 16.96 0.12 -16.66
CA ARG A 253 17.51 0.61 -17.94
C ARG A 253 16.83 1.89 -18.42
N GLN A 254 15.51 1.98 -18.31
CA GLN A 254 14.78 3.17 -18.72
C GLN A 254 15.18 4.38 -17.87
N LEU A 255 15.28 4.23 -16.57
CA LEU A 255 15.71 5.30 -15.67
C LEU A 255 17.14 5.75 -15.96
N ASP A 256 18.06 4.81 -16.22
CA ASP A 256 19.46 5.14 -16.55
C ASP A 256 19.61 5.82 -17.92
N GLN A 257 18.81 5.42 -18.91
CA GLN A 257 18.87 5.96 -20.27
C GLN A 257 18.16 7.31 -20.42
N CYS A 258 17.04 7.47 -19.72
CA CYS A 258 16.18 8.65 -19.82
C CYS A 258 16.35 9.61 -18.63
N ASN A 259 17.46 9.52 -17.94
CA ASN A 259 17.76 10.33 -16.75
C ASN A 259 18.09 11.77 -17.16
N MET A 260 17.09 12.64 -17.15
CA MET A 260 17.21 14.08 -17.47
C MET A 260 17.81 14.88 -16.31
N GLY A 261 18.83 14.34 -15.63
CA GLY A 261 19.43 14.94 -14.44
C GLY A 261 18.71 14.64 -13.13
N CYS A 262 17.75 13.72 -13.16
CA CYS A 262 17.12 13.20 -11.94
C CYS A 262 18.16 12.40 -11.14
N PRO A 263 18.29 12.62 -9.82
CA PRO A 263 19.25 11.88 -9.00
C PRO A 263 18.90 10.40 -8.83
N THR A 264 17.61 10.03 -8.99
CA THR A 264 17.16 8.65 -8.92
C THR A 264 17.54 7.89 -10.18
N ALA A 265 18.34 6.86 -10.03
CA ALA A 265 18.85 6.03 -11.13
C ALA A 265 18.32 4.59 -11.00
N GLY A 266 18.62 3.75 -12.00
CA GLY A 266 18.20 2.34 -11.99
C GLY A 266 18.65 1.56 -10.73
N LYS A 267 19.81 1.90 -10.17
CA LYS A 267 20.33 1.31 -8.91
C LYS A 267 19.41 1.53 -7.70
N ASP A 268 18.59 2.59 -7.73
CA ASP A 268 17.69 2.96 -6.64
C ASP A 268 16.32 2.25 -6.75
N VAL A 269 16.15 1.43 -7.79
CA VAL A 269 14.96 0.57 -7.98
C VAL A 269 15.21 -0.77 -7.30
N VAL A 270 14.39 -1.09 -6.30
CA VAL A 270 14.49 -2.31 -5.50
C VAL A 270 13.16 -3.03 -5.44
N LEU A 271 13.20 -4.34 -5.21
CA LEU A 271 12.00 -5.13 -4.95
C LEU A 271 11.49 -4.90 -3.53
N ALA A 272 10.18 -4.95 -3.36
CA ALA A 272 9.50 -4.96 -2.07
C ALA A 272 9.98 -6.14 -1.20
N SER A 273 10.07 -5.92 0.09
CA SER A 273 10.54 -6.94 1.04
C SER A 273 9.56 -7.20 2.21
N GLY A 274 8.47 -6.44 2.30
CA GLY A 274 7.46 -6.57 3.35
C GLY A 274 6.55 -7.80 3.24
N GLY A 275 6.65 -8.54 2.12
CA GLY A 275 5.87 -9.75 1.88
C GLY A 275 4.37 -9.51 1.77
N ASP A 276 3.60 -10.58 1.99
CA ASP A 276 2.13 -10.56 1.88
C ASP A 276 1.43 -9.71 2.95
N ASP A 277 2.10 -9.42 4.06
CA ASP A 277 1.55 -8.67 5.19
C ASP A 277 1.88 -7.18 5.13
N VAL A 278 2.50 -6.70 4.04
CA VAL A 278 2.94 -5.31 3.92
C VAL A 278 1.81 -4.29 4.10
N GLY A 279 0.60 -4.59 3.60
CA GLY A 279 -0.59 -3.75 3.81
C GLY A 279 -1.00 -3.68 5.28
N LEU A 280 -0.96 -4.81 6.00
CA LEU A 280 -1.24 -4.87 7.44
C LEU A 280 -0.19 -4.10 8.26
N LEU A 281 1.09 -4.23 7.89
CA LEU A 281 2.18 -3.48 8.51
C LEU A 281 2.04 -1.97 8.28
N GLY A 282 1.61 -1.58 7.07
CA GLY A 282 1.29 -0.20 6.76
C GLY A 282 0.10 0.34 7.54
N ALA A 283 -0.95 -0.45 7.71
CA ALA A 283 -2.09 -0.11 8.54
C ALA A 283 -1.68 0.10 10.02
N TYR A 284 -0.84 -0.77 10.54
CA TYR A 284 -0.26 -0.62 11.87
C TYR A 284 0.61 0.65 11.96
N ALA A 285 1.45 0.95 10.97
CA ALA A 285 2.27 2.15 10.94
C ALA A 285 1.41 3.42 10.94
N LEU A 286 0.34 3.47 10.14
CA LEU A 286 -0.58 4.59 10.06
C LEU A 286 -1.25 4.88 11.41
N TRP A 287 -1.66 3.84 12.13
CA TRP A 287 -2.19 3.98 13.47
C TRP A 287 -1.15 4.49 14.46
N ARG A 288 0.05 3.91 14.46
CA ARG A 288 1.15 4.30 15.36
C ARG A 288 1.56 5.76 15.16
N ASP A 289 1.72 6.19 13.91
CA ASP A 289 2.08 7.56 13.58
C ASP A 289 1.01 8.56 14.07
N ALA A 290 -0.27 8.17 14.02
CA ALA A 290 -1.37 8.98 14.53
C ALA A 290 -1.35 9.14 16.06
N ILE A 291 -1.02 8.09 16.81
CA ILE A 291 -0.88 8.17 18.27
C ILE A 291 0.28 9.10 18.64
N GLN A 292 1.42 8.95 17.98
CA GLN A 292 2.60 9.80 18.23
C GLN A 292 2.37 11.28 17.89
N ALA A 293 1.49 11.56 16.91
CA ALA A 293 1.11 12.92 16.53
C ALA A 293 0.10 13.56 17.48
N SER A 294 -0.57 12.78 18.33
CA SER A 294 -1.59 13.27 19.27
C SER A 294 -0.94 14.09 20.40
N PRO A 295 -1.45 15.31 20.70
CA PRO A 295 -0.84 16.20 21.68
C PRO A 295 -0.70 15.61 23.11
N SER A 296 -1.53 14.64 23.45
CA SER A 296 -1.52 13.96 24.75
C SER A 296 -0.32 13.04 25.01
N VAL A 297 0.46 12.73 23.97
CA VAL A 297 1.66 11.86 24.07
C VAL A 297 2.95 12.67 23.97
N ARG A 298 2.89 13.96 23.62
CA ARG A 298 4.07 14.82 23.64
C ARG A 298 4.52 15.01 25.11
N ASN A 299 5.70 14.52 25.43
CA ASN A 299 6.34 14.75 26.72
C ASN A 299 6.38 16.28 27.00
N PRO A 300 5.77 16.77 28.08
CA PRO A 300 5.77 18.20 28.38
C PRO A 300 7.16 18.80 28.63
N ASP A 301 8.18 17.93 28.83
CA ASP A 301 9.56 18.32 29.15
C ASP A 301 10.51 18.27 27.95
N ALA A 302 10.04 18.05 26.73
CA ALA A 302 10.89 18.13 25.55
C ALA A 302 11.27 19.60 25.27
N PRO A 303 12.57 19.96 25.13
CA PRO A 303 12.95 21.32 24.81
C PRO A 303 12.33 21.75 23.48
N ARG A 304 11.71 22.91 23.47
CA ARG A 304 11.19 23.55 22.27
C ARG A 304 12.40 23.93 21.43
N ASP A 305 12.78 23.07 20.50
CA ASP A 305 13.85 23.38 19.56
C ASP A 305 13.51 24.66 18.80
N ALA A 306 14.51 25.53 18.79
CA ALA A 306 14.47 26.89 18.35
C ALA A 306 13.93 27.01 16.93
N GLN A 307 12.99 27.89 16.82
CA GLN A 307 12.39 28.39 15.61
C GLN A 307 13.41 28.97 14.64
N ASN A 308 13.31 28.49 13.40
CA ASN A 308 13.40 29.26 12.17
C ASN A 308 14.48 30.33 12.06
N PRO A 309 15.63 30.06 11.40
CA PRO A 309 16.59 31.09 11.03
C PRO A 309 16.47 31.46 9.54
N HIS A 310 15.30 31.72 9.00
CA HIS A 310 15.19 32.37 7.68
C HIS A 310 14.23 33.55 7.76
N GLY A 311 14.74 34.61 8.40
CA GLY A 311 14.29 35.96 8.14
C GLY A 311 14.73 36.35 6.73
N LEU A 312 13.82 36.31 5.77
CA LEU A 312 13.97 37.06 4.53
C LEU A 312 13.53 38.50 4.83
N ASN A 313 14.51 39.36 5.00
CA ASN A 313 14.32 40.80 4.86
C ASN A 313 14.33 41.17 3.37
N ALA A 314 13.30 41.89 2.98
CA ALA A 314 13.11 42.84 1.87
C ALA A 314 13.92 42.60 0.58
#